data_eaf4886c1d728aeedc187f7f42766163
#
_entry.id   eaf4886c1d728aeedc187f7f42766163
#
_cell.length_a   1.000
_cell.length_b   1.000
_cell.length_c   1.000
_cell.angle_alpha   90.00
_cell.angle_beta   90.00
_cell.angle_gamma   90.00
#
_symmetry.space_group_name_H-M   'P 1'
#
loop_
_entity.id
_entity.type
_entity.pdbx_description
1 polymer ?
#
loop_
_entity_poly.entity_id
_entity_poly.type
_entity_poly.pdbx_seq_one_letter_code
_entity_poly.pdbx_strand_id
1 'polypeptide(L)'
;MTFTIWHILGASGIVAILVAVIATIRTRHQDIKKVAYMMDALEDGELNFRFQDKNKFNRTLNRIRTIFEKQRQAHEQDSWTKLIRVLTHEIMNTVSPIASLSDALSKSMDEDGHSELNVKAGLDTISDSSKNLIKFVETYRQLSGVARPVRKAIDLKELMAGVIALNSEFAANCGAICKYRPEEDDLMIYADEGQISQILINLIKNALQAGAKHIDISARMGKDDEVIIDVANDGTPIPVSAQEQIFVPFFTTKKEGSGIGLSISRQIMRNHDGTISLLRSDVNQTVFELRFR
;
A
#
# COMPACT_ATOMS: atom_id res chain seq x y z
N MET A 1 32.65 69.78 -23.74
CA MET A 1 33.19 68.63 -23.02
C MET A 1 32.20 68.08 -21.96
N THR A 2 31.36 68.88 -21.37
CA THR A 2 30.37 68.46 -20.35
C THR A 2 29.19 67.63 -20.88
N PHE A 3 28.75 67.86 -22.11
CA PHE A 3 27.57 67.20 -22.73
C PHE A 3 27.80 65.69 -23.00
N THR A 4 29.02 65.29 -23.35
CA THR A 4 29.40 63.91 -23.64
C THR A 4 29.47 63.01 -22.36
N ILE A 5 29.82 63.59 -21.22
CA ILE A 5 29.91 62.86 -19.95
C ILE A 5 28.54 62.45 -19.44
N TRP A 6 27.51 63.31 -19.58
CA TRP A 6 26.14 63.01 -19.19
C TRP A 6 25.49 61.89 -20.02
N HIS A 7 25.78 61.80 -21.29
CA HIS A 7 25.31 60.72 -22.17
C HIS A 7 25.97 59.40 -21.83
N ILE A 8 27.25 59.38 -21.48
CA ILE A 8 28.00 58.17 -21.05
C ILE A 8 27.47 57.67 -19.70
N LEU A 9 27.22 58.56 -18.73
CA LEU A 9 26.64 58.21 -17.42
C LEU A 9 25.20 57.71 -17.56
N GLY A 10 24.37 58.33 -18.42
CA GLY A 10 23.03 57.84 -18.70
C GLY A 10 23.01 56.48 -19.39
N ALA A 11 23.86 56.22 -20.34
CA ALA A 11 23.99 54.92 -21.01
C ALA A 11 24.46 53.83 -20.08
N SER A 12 25.42 54.11 -19.19
CA SER A 12 25.90 53.16 -18.19
C SER A 12 24.82 52.81 -17.15
N GLY A 13 23.98 53.77 -16.74
CA GLY A 13 22.85 53.56 -15.87
C GLY A 13 21.80 52.65 -16.48
N ILE A 14 21.46 52.87 -17.77
CA ILE A 14 20.49 52.01 -18.48
C ILE A 14 21.01 50.57 -18.62
N VAL A 15 22.28 50.41 -18.96
CA VAL A 15 22.92 49.07 -19.02
C VAL A 15 22.90 48.38 -17.68
N ALA A 16 23.20 49.07 -16.57
CA ALA A 16 23.16 48.49 -15.22
C ALA A 16 21.73 48.06 -14.83
N ILE A 17 20.71 48.83 -15.17
CA ILE A 17 19.30 48.46 -14.94
C ILE A 17 18.91 47.25 -15.78
N LEU A 18 19.29 47.17 -17.06
CA LEU A 18 19.03 46.03 -17.93
C LEU A 18 19.68 44.76 -17.39
N VAL A 19 20.94 44.83 -16.96
CA VAL A 19 21.65 43.71 -16.34
C VAL A 19 20.95 43.25 -15.08
N ALA A 20 20.52 44.16 -14.20
CA ALA A 20 19.78 43.84 -12.99
C ALA A 20 18.41 43.18 -13.30
N VAL A 21 17.69 43.64 -14.28
CA VAL A 21 16.41 43.06 -14.72
C VAL A 21 16.63 41.63 -15.28
N ILE A 22 17.61 41.47 -16.16
CA ILE A 22 17.94 40.17 -16.73
C ILE A 22 18.37 39.18 -15.61
N ALA A 23 19.20 39.61 -14.68
CA ALA A 23 19.61 38.80 -13.52
C ALA A 23 18.41 38.40 -12.66
N THR A 24 17.47 39.31 -12.42
CA THR A 24 16.25 39.03 -11.66
C THR A 24 15.35 38.03 -12.37
N ILE A 25 15.13 38.17 -13.67
CA ILE A 25 14.34 37.24 -14.50
C ILE A 25 15.00 35.85 -14.49
N ARG A 26 16.32 35.80 -14.67
CA ARG A 26 17.06 34.54 -14.67
C ARG A 26 16.98 33.82 -13.31
N THR A 27 17.07 34.55 -12.22
CA THR A 27 16.93 34.00 -10.87
C THR A 27 15.50 33.47 -10.63
N ARG A 28 14.47 34.20 -11.03
CA ARG A 28 13.08 33.72 -10.92
C ARG A 28 12.83 32.47 -11.76
N HIS A 29 13.36 32.41 -12.96
CA HIS A 29 13.23 31.22 -13.81
C HIS A 29 13.92 29.98 -13.19
N GLN A 30 15.10 30.15 -12.57
CA GLN A 30 15.78 29.09 -11.86
C GLN A 30 15.01 28.63 -10.61
N ASP A 31 14.34 29.54 -9.90
CA ASP A 31 13.54 29.22 -8.72
C ASP A 31 12.28 28.44 -9.10
N ILE A 32 11.63 28.77 -10.23
CA ILE A 32 10.50 27.99 -10.77
C ILE A 32 10.93 26.56 -11.12
N LYS A 33 12.08 26.38 -11.79
CA LYS A 33 12.62 25.03 -12.09
C LYS A 33 12.90 24.21 -10.84
N LYS A 34 13.38 24.82 -9.76
CA LYS A 34 13.58 24.14 -8.49
C LYS A 34 12.27 23.67 -7.86
N VAL A 35 11.21 24.50 -7.95
CA VAL A 35 9.89 24.10 -7.46
C VAL A 35 9.34 22.94 -8.29
N ALA A 36 9.41 23.00 -9.61
CA ALA A 36 8.99 21.91 -10.48
C ALA A 36 9.72 20.61 -10.14
N TYR A 37 11.05 20.64 -10.08
CA TYR A 37 11.86 19.49 -9.67
C TYR A 37 11.49 18.94 -8.28
N MET A 38 11.20 19.83 -7.31
CA MET A 38 10.75 19.42 -5.98
C MET A 38 9.37 18.75 -6.04
N MET A 39 8.45 19.27 -6.86
CA MET A 39 7.10 18.70 -7.00
C MET A 39 7.16 17.32 -7.65
N ASP A 40 7.92 17.16 -8.73
CA ASP A 40 8.14 15.87 -9.38
C ASP A 40 8.73 14.85 -8.39
N ALA A 41 9.78 15.24 -7.65
CA ALA A 41 10.39 14.37 -6.64
C ALA A 41 9.44 14.00 -5.49
N LEU A 42 8.53 14.91 -5.09
CA LEU A 42 7.51 14.63 -4.07
C LEU A 42 6.43 13.68 -4.60
N GLU A 43 6.02 13.81 -5.88
CA GLU A 43 5.08 12.90 -6.54
C GLU A 43 5.66 11.48 -6.66
N ASP A 44 6.96 11.38 -6.97
CA ASP A 44 7.69 10.11 -7.05
C ASP A 44 8.02 9.50 -5.66
N GLY A 45 7.70 10.20 -4.57
CA GLY A 45 8.05 9.78 -3.22
C GLY A 45 9.56 9.85 -2.93
N GLU A 46 10.35 10.46 -3.81
CA GLU A 46 11.77 10.64 -3.65
C GLU A 46 12.09 11.94 -2.91
N LEU A 47 12.55 11.83 -1.66
CA LEU A 47 12.94 12.98 -0.84
C LEU A 47 14.46 13.25 -0.87
N ASN A 48 15.17 12.74 -1.90
CA ASN A 48 16.63 12.82 -2.01
C ASN A 48 17.15 14.19 -2.50
N PHE A 49 16.26 15.14 -2.82
CA PHE A 49 16.66 16.46 -3.25
C PHE A 49 17.12 17.33 -2.07
N ARG A 50 18.21 18.09 -2.28
CA ARG A 50 18.70 19.08 -1.33
C ARG A 50 19.23 20.29 -2.06
N PHE A 51 18.67 21.46 -1.74
CA PHE A 51 19.14 22.73 -2.31
C PHE A 51 20.20 23.37 -1.40
N GLN A 52 21.20 24.01 -1.99
CA GLN A 52 22.19 24.74 -1.21
C GLN A 52 21.53 25.90 -0.44
N ASP A 53 21.81 26.04 0.85
CA ASP A 53 21.17 27.05 1.77
C ASP A 53 21.63 28.50 1.53
N LYS A 54 21.83 28.89 0.26
CA LYS A 54 22.35 30.20 -0.13
C LYS A 54 21.33 31.35 0.05
N ASN A 55 20.04 31.07 -0.02
CA ASN A 55 18.98 32.08 0.10
C ASN A 55 17.78 31.58 0.91
N LYS A 56 16.89 32.51 1.29
CA LYS A 56 15.68 32.21 2.06
C LYS A 56 14.77 31.21 1.34
N PHE A 57 14.69 31.29 0.02
CA PHE A 57 13.84 30.43 -0.82
C PHE A 57 14.32 28.95 -0.73
N ASN A 58 15.60 28.69 -0.95
CA ASN A 58 16.17 27.33 -0.86
C ASN A 58 16.00 26.72 0.55
N ARG A 59 16.15 27.54 1.60
CA ARG A 59 15.89 27.11 3.00
C ARG A 59 14.43 26.72 3.19
N THR A 60 13.50 27.46 2.60
CA THR A 60 12.07 27.12 2.65
C THR A 60 11.79 25.80 1.96
N LEU A 61 12.35 25.55 0.76
CA LEU A 61 12.19 24.27 0.05
C LEU A 61 12.77 23.09 0.85
N ASN A 62 13.96 23.25 1.45
CA ASN A 62 14.55 22.23 2.31
C ASN A 62 13.71 21.98 3.58
N ARG A 63 13.06 23.02 4.14
CA ARG A 63 12.16 22.87 5.28
C ARG A 63 10.89 22.09 4.90
N ILE A 64 10.32 22.34 3.73
CA ILE A 64 9.18 21.59 3.19
C ILE A 64 9.56 20.10 3.07
N ARG A 65 10.71 19.79 2.46
CA ARG A 65 11.23 18.42 2.41
C ARG A 65 11.27 17.76 3.79
N THR A 66 11.86 18.44 4.79
CA THR A 66 11.98 17.88 6.15
C THR A 66 10.62 17.63 6.81
N ILE A 67 9.60 18.45 6.50
CA ILE A 67 8.23 18.22 6.98
C ILE A 67 7.65 16.94 6.36
N PHE A 68 7.82 16.75 5.04
CA PHE A 68 7.37 15.53 4.37
C PHE A 68 8.11 14.28 4.85
N GLU A 69 9.44 14.36 5.06
CA GLU A 69 10.23 13.27 5.67
C GLU A 69 9.71 12.89 7.06
N LYS A 70 9.43 13.88 7.91
CA LYS A 70 8.86 13.64 9.25
C LYS A 70 7.46 13.04 9.19
N GLN A 71 6.59 13.51 8.31
CA GLN A 71 5.26 12.93 8.13
C GLN A 71 5.33 11.49 7.64
N ARG A 72 6.22 11.19 6.68
CA ARG A 72 6.43 9.82 6.21
C ARG A 72 6.92 8.90 7.32
N GLN A 73 7.93 9.34 8.08
CA GLN A 73 8.43 8.59 9.24
C GLN A 73 7.38 8.41 10.33
N ALA A 74 6.57 9.43 10.62
CA ALA A 74 5.48 9.34 11.58
C ALA A 74 4.40 8.34 11.14
N HIS A 75 4.05 8.31 9.85
CA HIS A 75 3.12 7.31 9.28
C HIS A 75 3.67 5.88 9.35
N GLU A 76 4.97 5.71 9.09
CA GLU A 76 5.63 4.41 9.23
C GLU A 76 5.67 3.98 10.70
N GLN A 77 6.04 4.87 11.62
CA GLN A 77 6.05 4.60 13.07
C GLN A 77 4.64 4.32 13.62
N ASP A 78 3.61 5.05 13.18
CA ASP A 78 2.23 4.81 13.59
C ASP A 78 1.72 3.44 13.10
N SER A 79 2.06 3.05 11.88
CA SER A 79 1.77 1.73 11.34
C SER A 79 2.52 0.61 12.10
N TRP A 80 3.79 0.81 12.45
CA TRP A 80 4.56 -0.11 13.28
C TRP A 80 4.01 -0.23 14.70
N THR A 81 3.64 0.90 15.32
CA THR A 81 3.05 0.92 16.66
C THR A 81 1.70 0.21 16.68
N LYS A 82 0.87 0.42 15.67
CA LYS A 82 -0.39 -0.32 15.49
C LYS A 82 -0.15 -1.82 15.30
N LEU A 83 0.84 -2.19 14.48
CA LEU A 83 1.23 -3.57 14.26
C LEU A 83 1.70 -4.24 15.57
N ILE A 84 2.63 -3.63 16.31
CA ILE A 84 3.12 -4.15 17.60
C ILE A 84 1.98 -4.31 18.60
N ARG A 85 1.05 -3.36 18.68
CA ARG A 85 -0.11 -3.43 19.57
C ARG A 85 -1.01 -4.61 19.22
N VAL A 86 -1.32 -4.83 17.92
CA VAL A 86 -2.10 -5.97 17.46
C VAL A 86 -1.37 -7.28 17.74
N LEU A 87 -0.06 -7.35 17.44
CA LEU A 87 0.79 -8.52 17.74
C LEU A 87 0.74 -8.89 19.23
N THR A 88 0.95 -7.90 20.10
CA THR A 88 0.96 -8.12 21.55
C THR A 88 -0.42 -8.59 22.04
N HIS A 89 -1.50 -7.99 21.51
CA HIS A 89 -2.86 -8.36 21.88
C HIS A 89 -3.20 -9.80 21.44
N GLU A 90 -2.90 -10.17 20.20
CA GLU A 90 -3.17 -11.51 19.67
C GLU A 90 -2.32 -12.59 20.34
N ILE A 91 -1.04 -12.32 20.62
CA ILE A 91 -0.18 -13.24 21.38
C ILE A 91 -0.74 -13.41 22.80
N MET A 92 -1.07 -12.33 23.50
CA MET A 92 -1.61 -12.42 24.87
C MET A 92 -2.94 -13.14 24.91
N ASN A 93 -3.86 -12.87 23.97
CA ASN A 93 -5.15 -13.56 23.87
C ASN A 93 -5.02 -15.08 23.64
N THR A 94 -3.92 -15.50 23.04
CA THR A 94 -3.69 -16.91 22.69
C THR A 94 -2.87 -17.64 23.76
N VAL A 95 -1.87 -16.96 24.34
CA VAL A 95 -0.97 -17.53 25.36
C VAL A 95 -1.61 -17.56 26.74
N SER A 96 -2.41 -16.53 27.11
CA SER A 96 -3.06 -16.48 28.43
C SER A 96 -3.99 -17.66 28.74
N PRO A 97 -4.88 -18.10 27.82
CA PRO A 97 -5.67 -19.31 28.03
C PRO A 97 -4.84 -20.57 28.16
N ILE A 98 -3.76 -20.70 27.36
CA ILE A 98 -2.84 -21.86 27.45
C ILE A 98 -2.21 -21.94 28.85
N ALA A 99 -1.65 -20.83 29.34
CA ALA A 99 -1.03 -20.75 30.63
C ALA A 99 -2.03 -21.02 31.77
N SER A 100 -3.18 -20.35 31.76
CA SER A 100 -4.21 -20.47 32.79
C SER A 100 -4.78 -21.92 32.88
N LEU A 101 -5.03 -22.55 31.73
CA LEU A 101 -5.55 -23.91 31.68
C LEU A 101 -4.50 -24.94 32.05
N SER A 102 -3.23 -24.73 31.63
CA SER A 102 -2.12 -25.60 32.08
C SER A 102 -1.93 -25.57 33.58
N ASP A 103 -2.00 -24.38 34.21
CA ASP A 103 -1.92 -24.22 35.67
C ASP A 103 -3.14 -24.85 36.37
N ALA A 104 -4.33 -24.69 35.84
CA ALA A 104 -5.54 -25.28 36.40
C ALA A 104 -5.50 -26.82 36.33
N LEU A 105 -5.09 -27.37 35.18
CA LEU A 105 -4.96 -28.80 34.97
C LEU A 105 -3.85 -29.40 35.89
N SER A 106 -2.71 -28.71 36.01
CA SER A 106 -1.63 -29.12 36.92
C SER A 106 -2.12 -29.22 38.38
N LYS A 107 -2.84 -28.19 38.86
CA LYS A 107 -3.40 -28.18 40.23
C LYS A 107 -4.49 -29.24 40.41
N SER A 108 -5.29 -29.49 39.39
CA SER A 108 -6.39 -30.46 39.47
C SER A 108 -5.92 -31.90 39.42
N MET A 109 -4.70 -32.16 38.93
CA MET A 109 -4.08 -33.51 38.97
C MET A 109 -3.56 -33.87 40.36
N ASP A 110 -3.34 -32.86 41.22
CA ASP A 110 -2.86 -33.09 42.60
C ASP A 110 -4.01 -33.33 43.60
N GLU A 111 -5.28 -33.10 43.19
CA GLU A 111 -6.47 -33.33 44.02
C GLU A 111 -7.28 -34.53 43.48
N ASP A 112 -7.37 -35.62 44.28
CA ASP A 112 -8.14 -36.83 43.96
C ASP A 112 -9.61 -36.51 43.67
N GLY A 113 -10.07 -36.62 42.40
CA GLY A 113 -11.49 -36.63 42.11
C GLY A 113 -11.98 -35.88 40.88
N HIS A 114 -11.17 -35.65 39.86
CA HIS A 114 -11.61 -34.89 38.67
C HIS A 114 -12.22 -35.75 37.56
N SER A 115 -13.32 -35.28 37.02
CA SER A 115 -13.99 -35.83 35.85
C SER A 115 -13.05 -35.72 34.63
N GLU A 116 -12.74 -36.86 33.97
CA GLU A 116 -11.98 -36.92 32.71
C GLU A 116 -12.47 -35.95 31.65
N LEU A 117 -13.74 -35.54 31.72
CA LEU A 117 -14.38 -34.59 30.81
C LEU A 117 -13.80 -33.19 30.94
N ASN A 118 -13.46 -32.73 32.16
CA ASN A 118 -12.89 -31.41 32.41
C ASN A 118 -11.44 -31.29 31.92
N VAL A 119 -10.67 -32.39 32.11
CA VAL A 119 -9.26 -32.47 31.63
C VAL A 119 -9.22 -32.44 30.10
N LYS A 120 -10.09 -33.19 29.44
CA LYS A 120 -10.19 -33.21 27.99
C LYS A 120 -10.56 -31.84 27.42
N ALA A 121 -11.59 -31.18 27.96
CA ALA A 121 -12.00 -29.84 27.51
C ALA A 121 -10.89 -28.78 27.67
N GLY A 122 -10.10 -28.88 28.78
CA GLY A 122 -8.94 -28.02 28.98
C GLY A 122 -7.83 -28.26 27.95
N LEU A 123 -7.51 -29.52 27.66
CA LEU A 123 -6.52 -29.90 26.66
C LEU A 123 -6.95 -29.52 25.25
N ASP A 124 -8.24 -29.66 24.89
CA ASP A 124 -8.79 -29.24 23.60
C ASP A 124 -8.64 -27.71 23.42
N THR A 125 -8.94 -26.94 24.47
CA THR A 125 -8.77 -25.47 24.44
C THR A 125 -7.31 -25.04 24.29
N ILE A 126 -6.38 -25.72 24.99
CA ILE A 126 -4.93 -25.51 24.85
C ILE A 126 -4.49 -25.79 23.41
N SER A 127 -4.94 -26.93 22.86
CA SER A 127 -4.63 -27.35 21.50
C SER A 127 -5.10 -26.30 20.47
N ASP A 128 -6.35 -25.83 20.58
CA ASP A 128 -6.93 -24.85 19.65
C ASP A 128 -6.26 -23.49 19.79
N SER A 129 -5.93 -23.03 21.00
CA SER A 129 -5.17 -21.83 21.23
C SER A 129 -3.76 -21.92 20.63
N SER A 130 -3.10 -23.08 20.77
CA SER A 130 -1.78 -23.31 20.19
C SER A 130 -1.81 -23.29 18.66
N LYS A 131 -2.83 -23.91 18.03
CA LYS A 131 -3.04 -23.85 16.56
C LYS A 131 -3.27 -22.42 16.08
N ASN A 132 -4.06 -21.63 16.82
CA ASN A 132 -4.30 -20.23 16.50
C ASN A 132 -3.01 -19.41 16.57
N LEU A 133 -2.15 -19.64 17.55
CA LEU A 133 -0.85 -18.98 17.65
C LEU A 133 0.08 -19.35 16.48
N ILE A 134 0.12 -20.62 16.09
CA ILE A 134 0.90 -21.07 14.93
C ILE A 134 0.42 -20.36 13.67
N LYS A 135 -0.90 -20.36 13.42
CA LYS A 135 -1.51 -19.66 12.28
C LYS A 135 -1.19 -18.17 12.28
N PHE A 136 -1.19 -17.54 13.44
CA PHE A 136 -0.83 -16.14 13.60
C PHE A 136 0.65 -15.88 13.26
N VAL A 137 1.57 -16.71 13.74
CA VAL A 137 3.01 -16.60 13.44
C VAL A 137 3.29 -16.82 11.95
N GLU A 138 2.63 -17.79 11.31
CA GLU A 138 2.71 -18.01 9.86
C GLU A 138 2.22 -16.80 9.07
N THR A 139 1.11 -16.22 9.49
CA THR A 139 0.52 -15.01 8.93
C THR A 139 1.49 -13.81 9.02
N TYR A 140 2.12 -13.65 10.18
CA TYR A 140 3.15 -12.62 10.39
C TYR A 140 4.38 -12.84 9.50
N ARG A 141 4.83 -14.09 9.37
CA ARG A 141 5.95 -14.44 8.49
C ARG A 141 5.66 -14.12 7.02
N GLN A 142 4.44 -14.33 6.56
CA GLN A 142 4.02 -13.96 5.20
C GLN A 142 4.08 -12.46 4.99
N LEU A 143 3.67 -11.65 5.97
CA LEU A 143 3.73 -10.19 5.89
C LEU A 143 5.17 -9.66 5.88
N SER A 144 6.03 -10.21 6.76
CA SER A 144 7.44 -9.78 6.88
C SER A 144 8.34 -10.36 5.79
N GLY A 145 7.89 -11.41 5.10
CA GLY A 145 8.69 -12.20 4.16
C GLY A 145 8.41 -11.94 2.68
N VAL A 146 7.78 -10.81 2.31
CA VAL A 146 7.61 -10.46 0.89
C VAL A 146 8.99 -10.31 0.23
N ALA A 147 9.34 -11.27 -0.62
CA ALA A 147 10.63 -11.30 -1.31
C ALA A 147 10.82 -10.10 -2.22
N ARG A 148 12.07 -9.75 -2.52
CA ARG A 148 12.35 -8.77 -3.56
C ARG A 148 11.83 -9.30 -4.91
N PRO A 149 11.13 -8.48 -5.71
CA PRO A 149 10.56 -8.92 -6.98
C PRO A 149 11.67 -9.25 -8.00
N VAL A 150 11.46 -10.33 -8.76
CA VAL A 150 12.23 -10.64 -9.96
C VAL A 150 11.41 -10.16 -11.15
N ARG A 151 11.61 -8.90 -11.52
CA ARG A 151 10.81 -8.22 -12.53
C ARG A 151 11.16 -8.69 -13.94
N LYS A 152 10.15 -8.90 -14.78
CA LYS A 152 10.25 -9.16 -16.22
C LYS A 152 9.10 -8.45 -16.94
N ALA A 153 9.22 -8.30 -18.26
CA ALA A 153 8.08 -7.87 -19.07
C ALA A 153 7.00 -8.95 -19.07
N ILE A 154 5.76 -8.57 -18.77
CA ILE A 154 4.61 -9.47 -18.62
C ILE A 154 3.49 -8.95 -19.50
N ASP A 155 2.95 -9.82 -20.36
CA ASP A 155 1.71 -9.57 -21.09
C ASP A 155 0.52 -9.70 -20.14
N LEU A 156 -0.26 -8.62 -20.00
CA LEU A 156 -1.41 -8.60 -19.10
C LEU A 156 -2.51 -9.56 -19.53
N LYS A 157 -2.68 -9.82 -20.81
CA LYS A 157 -3.68 -10.75 -21.33
C LYS A 157 -3.36 -12.18 -20.90
N GLU A 158 -2.10 -12.59 -21.01
CA GLU A 158 -1.64 -13.91 -20.56
C GLU A 158 -1.74 -14.05 -19.03
N LEU A 159 -1.28 -13.03 -18.29
CA LEU A 159 -1.39 -13.00 -16.84
C LEU A 159 -2.84 -13.14 -16.37
N MET A 160 -3.77 -12.34 -16.92
CA MET A 160 -5.18 -12.35 -16.54
C MET A 160 -5.86 -13.67 -16.89
N ALA A 161 -5.55 -14.26 -18.05
CA ALA A 161 -6.06 -15.58 -18.40
C ALA A 161 -5.64 -16.65 -17.40
N GLY A 162 -4.37 -16.66 -16.96
CA GLY A 162 -3.86 -17.55 -15.93
C GLY A 162 -4.54 -17.36 -14.58
N VAL A 163 -4.67 -16.10 -14.12
CA VAL A 163 -5.30 -15.76 -12.83
C VAL A 163 -6.79 -16.14 -12.81
N ILE A 164 -7.52 -15.86 -13.89
CA ILE A 164 -8.95 -16.22 -14.01
C ILE A 164 -9.11 -17.75 -14.01
N ALA A 165 -8.29 -18.46 -14.76
CA ALA A 165 -8.32 -19.92 -14.80
C ALA A 165 -8.08 -20.55 -13.42
N LEU A 166 -7.10 -20.04 -12.65
CA LEU A 166 -6.79 -20.50 -11.29
C LEU A 166 -7.94 -20.28 -10.30
N ASN A 167 -8.80 -19.30 -10.53
CA ASN A 167 -9.93 -18.98 -9.64
C ASN A 167 -11.29 -19.47 -10.19
N SER A 168 -11.31 -20.12 -11.36
CA SER A 168 -12.54 -20.50 -12.06
C SER A 168 -13.45 -21.44 -11.27
N GLU A 169 -12.87 -22.45 -10.64
CA GLU A 169 -13.62 -23.42 -9.81
C GLU A 169 -14.22 -22.73 -8.58
N PHE A 170 -13.43 -21.90 -7.89
CA PHE A 170 -13.92 -21.18 -6.71
C PHE A 170 -15.00 -20.15 -7.08
N ALA A 171 -14.84 -19.44 -8.19
CA ALA A 171 -15.85 -18.54 -8.71
C ALA A 171 -17.14 -19.29 -9.09
N ALA A 172 -17.03 -20.43 -9.78
CA ALA A 172 -18.17 -21.27 -10.15
C ALA A 172 -18.93 -21.77 -8.92
N ASN A 173 -18.22 -22.23 -7.87
CA ASN A 173 -18.82 -22.67 -6.61
C ASN A 173 -19.58 -21.52 -5.89
N CYS A 174 -19.15 -20.28 -6.07
CA CYS A 174 -19.83 -19.07 -5.58
C CYS A 174 -20.95 -18.59 -6.53
N GLY A 175 -21.13 -19.21 -7.70
CA GLY A 175 -22.04 -18.75 -8.75
C GLY A 175 -21.64 -17.38 -9.31
N ALA A 176 -20.35 -17.08 -9.39
CA ALA A 176 -19.79 -15.82 -9.84
C ALA A 176 -19.07 -15.95 -11.19
N ILE A 177 -19.02 -14.84 -11.92
CA ILE A 177 -18.33 -14.73 -13.21
C ILE A 177 -17.23 -13.68 -13.07
N CYS A 178 -15.99 -14.08 -13.42
CA CYS A 178 -14.84 -13.19 -13.50
C CYS A 178 -14.47 -12.97 -14.98
N LYS A 179 -14.33 -11.70 -15.40
CA LYS A 179 -14.00 -11.32 -16.77
C LYS A 179 -12.85 -10.33 -16.81
N TYR A 180 -12.00 -10.47 -17.81
CA TYR A 180 -11.01 -9.46 -18.17
C TYR A 180 -11.45 -8.73 -19.44
N ARG A 181 -11.45 -7.39 -19.37
CA ARG A 181 -11.85 -6.51 -20.47
C ARG A 181 -10.84 -5.37 -20.55
N PRO A 182 -9.71 -5.57 -21.25
CA PRO A 182 -8.77 -4.47 -21.45
C PRO A 182 -9.39 -3.38 -22.34
N GLU A 183 -9.02 -2.12 -22.09
CA GLU A 183 -9.38 -1.02 -22.98
C GLU A 183 -8.45 -0.95 -24.19
N GLU A 184 -7.25 -1.53 -24.07
CA GLU A 184 -6.23 -1.60 -25.11
C GLU A 184 -5.66 -3.03 -25.19
N ASP A 185 -5.38 -3.48 -26.39
CA ASP A 185 -4.63 -4.72 -26.63
C ASP A 185 -3.13 -4.46 -26.38
N ASP A 186 -2.37 -5.53 -26.09
CA ASP A 186 -0.91 -5.52 -25.94
C ASP A 186 -0.34 -4.71 -24.74
N LEU A 187 -1.12 -4.56 -23.67
CA LEU A 187 -0.62 -3.93 -22.43
C LEU A 187 0.42 -4.81 -21.73
N MET A 188 1.60 -4.21 -21.48
CA MET A 188 2.71 -4.87 -20.81
C MET A 188 3.05 -4.15 -19.50
N ILE A 189 3.44 -4.91 -18.47
CA ILE A 189 4.01 -4.38 -17.24
C ILE A 189 5.39 -4.96 -16.96
N TYR A 190 6.26 -4.23 -16.29
CA TYR A 190 7.57 -4.73 -15.84
C TYR A 190 7.50 -5.11 -14.36
N ALA A 191 7.21 -6.38 -14.07
CA ALA A 191 6.87 -6.84 -12.74
C ALA A 191 7.30 -8.29 -12.46
N ASP A 192 7.10 -8.75 -11.23
CA ASP A 192 7.18 -10.16 -10.84
C ASP A 192 5.80 -10.79 -10.99
N GLU A 193 5.69 -11.69 -11.96
CA GLU A 193 4.42 -12.34 -12.34
C GLU A 193 3.74 -13.06 -11.17
N GLY A 194 4.52 -13.76 -10.35
CA GLY A 194 3.99 -14.48 -9.20
C GLY A 194 3.41 -13.55 -8.15
N GLN A 195 4.10 -12.44 -7.88
CA GLN A 195 3.64 -11.45 -6.91
C GLN A 195 2.41 -10.68 -7.41
N ILE A 196 2.35 -10.31 -8.70
CA ILE A 196 1.17 -9.64 -9.25
C ILE A 196 -0.03 -10.60 -9.31
N SER A 197 0.19 -11.86 -9.71
CA SER A 197 -0.84 -12.91 -9.62
C SER A 197 -1.39 -13.04 -8.20
N GLN A 198 -0.54 -13.00 -7.18
CA GLN A 198 -0.93 -13.05 -5.77
C GLN A 198 -1.86 -11.88 -5.38
N ILE A 199 -1.59 -10.65 -5.86
CA ILE A 199 -2.47 -9.49 -5.63
C ILE A 199 -3.83 -9.74 -6.27
N LEU A 200 -3.87 -10.11 -7.55
CA LEU A 200 -5.10 -10.32 -8.29
C LEU A 200 -5.96 -11.43 -7.68
N ILE A 201 -5.34 -12.56 -7.33
CA ILE A 201 -6.02 -13.67 -6.63
C ILE A 201 -6.60 -13.21 -5.30
N ASN A 202 -5.87 -12.40 -4.53
CA ASN A 202 -6.36 -11.87 -3.26
C ASN A 202 -7.58 -10.96 -3.46
N LEU A 203 -7.57 -10.09 -4.47
CA LEU A 203 -8.69 -9.20 -4.77
C LEU A 203 -9.92 -9.99 -5.26
N ILE A 204 -9.73 -10.98 -6.14
CA ILE A 204 -10.81 -11.88 -6.59
C ILE A 204 -11.41 -12.64 -5.41
N LYS A 205 -10.59 -13.25 -4.56
CA LYS A 205 -11.06 -13.94 -3.34
C LYS A 205 -11.82 -13.01 -2.41
N ASN A 206 -11.36 -11.78 -2.24
CA ASN A 206 -12.05 -10.79 -1.43
C ASN A 206 -13.43 -10.46 -1.98
N ALA A 207 -13.57 -10.31 -3.31
CA ALA A 207 -14.84 -10.09 -3.98
C ALA A 207 -15.80 -11.27 -3.80
N LEU A 208 -15.32 -12.50 -4.04
CA LEU A 208 -16.12 -13.72 -3.87
C LEU A 208 -16.61 -13.91 -2.42
N GLN A 209 -15.73 -13.64 -1.45
CA GLN A 209 -16.10 -13.65 -0.02
C GLN A 209 -17.08 -12.55 0.38
N ALA A 210 -17.12 -11.43 -0.38
CA ALA A 210 -18.13 -10.39 -0.22
C ALA A 210 -19.47 -10.73 -0.91
N GLY A 211 -19.58 -11.92 -1.51
CA GLY A 211 -20.78 -12.38 -2.19
C GLY A 211 -20.94 -11.86 -3.61
N ALA A 212 -19.89 -11.34 -4.23
CA ALA A 212 -19.92 -10.85 -5.61
C ALA A 212 -20.39 -11.94 -6.58
N LYS A 213 -21.19 -11.53 -7.57
CA LYS A 213 -21.60 -12.35 -8.71
C LYS A 213 -20.88 -11.96 -10.00
N HIS A 214 -20.43 -10.73 -10.08
CA HIS A 214 -19.68 -10.22 -11.21
C HIS A 214 -18.38 -9.58 -10.70
N ILE A 215 -17.27 -10.03 -11.31
CA ILE A 215 -15.95 -9.47 -11.09
C ILE A 215 -15.42 -9.07 -12.47
N ASP A 216 -15.28 -7.77 -12.68
CA ASP A 216 -14.76 -7.21 -13.93
C ASP A 216 -13.36 -6.64 -13.67
N ILE A 217 -12.37 -7.15 -14.40
CA ILE A 217 -11.00 -6.65 -14.39
C ILE A 217 -10.80 -5.89 -15.69
N SER A 218 -10.36 -4.64 -15.62
CA SER A 218 -9.99 -3.84 -16.78
C SER A 218 -8.57 -3.35 -16.67
N ALA A 219 -7.94 -3.07 -17.80
CA ALA A 219 -6.61 -2.47 -17.86
C ALA A 219 -6.57 -1.41 -18.95
N ARG A 220 -5.86 -0.31 -18.67
CA ARG A 220 -5.69 0.83 -19.58
C ARG A 220 -4.35 1.51 -19.38
N MET A 221 -3.92 2.28 -20.39
CA MET A 221 -2.84 3.25 -20.18
C MET A 221 -3.36 4.45 -19.37
N GLY A 222 -2.56 4.86 -18.41
CA GLY A 222 -2.78 6.10 -17.66
C GLY A 222 -2.03 7.28 -18.28
N LYS A 223 -1.87 8.35 -17.52
CA LYS A 223 -0.97 9.46 -17.87
C LYS A 223 0.47 9.03 -17.60
N ASP A 224 1.42 9.62 -18.33
CA ASP A 224 2.86 9.41 -18.12
C ASP A 224 3.31 7.93 -18.24
N ASP A 225 2.74 7.19 -19.22
CA ASP A 225 3.01 5.78 -19.51
C ASP A 225 2.72 4.79 -18.35
N GLU A 226 1.91 5.21 -17.39
CA GLU A 226 1.42 4.31 -16.32
C GLU A 226 0.47 3.25 -16.89
N VAL A 227 0.55 2.03 -16.40
CA VAL A 227 -0.47 1.01 -16.63
C VAL A 227 -1.37 0.92 -15.40
N ILE A 228 -2.67 1.05 -15.60
CA ILE A 228 -3.69 1.02 -14.56
C ILE A 228 -4.53 -0.25 -14.74
N ILE A 229 -4.67 -1.01 -13.65
CA ILE A 229 -5.53 -2.19 -13.60
C ILE A 229 -6.61 -1.94 -12.54
N ASP A 230 -7.88 -1.99 -12.96
CA ASP A 230 -9.02 -1.88 -12.07
C ASP A 230 -9.64 -3.26 -11.83
N VAL A 231 -9.90 -3.60 -10.58
CA VAL A 231 -10.63 -4.80 -10.19
C VAL A 231 -11.93 -4.37 -9.53
N ALA A 232 -13.03 -4.49 -10.26
CA ALA A 232 -14.37 -4.11 -9.85
C ALA A 232 -15.21 -5.34 -9.49
N ASN A 233 -16.07 -5.23 -8.48
CA ASN A 233 -17.01 -6.29 -8.11
C ASN A 233 -18.31 -5.71 -7.54
N ASP A 234 -19.40 -6.49 -7.65
CA ASP A 234 -20.75 -6.16 -7.19
C ASP A 234 -21.09 -6.76 -5.80
N GLY A 235 -20.08 -7.16 -5.03
CA GLY A 235 -20.26 -7.72 -3.70
C GLY A 235 -20.66 -6.68 -2.65
N THR A 236 -20.92 -7.15 -1.42
CA THR A 236 -21.22 -6.29 -0.27
C THR A 236 -20.16 -5.20 -0.12
N PRO A 237 -20.55 -3.91 -0.04
CA PRO A 237 -19.60 -2.81 0.06
C PRO A 237 -18.82 -2.83 1.37
N ILE A 238 -17.62 -2.29 1.34
CA ILE A 238 -16.77 -2.09 2.51
C ILE A 238 -17.36 -0.94 3.33
N PRO A 239 -17.69 -1.13 4.63
CA PRO A 239 -18.21 -0.07 5.47
C PRO A 239 -17.28 1.17 5.47
N VAL A 240 -17.85 2.37 5.41
CA VAL A 240 -17.07 3.62 5.36
C VAL A 240 -16.06 3.72 6.51
N SER A 241 -16.44 3.29 7.72
CA SER A 241 -15.58 3.26 8.90
C SER A 241 -14.37 2.31 8.77
N ALA A 242 -14.43 1.35 7.84
CA ALA A 242 -13.37 0.38 7.60
C ALA A 242 -12.44 0.78 6.43
N GLN A 243 -12.91 1.62 5.49
CA GLN A 243 -12.20 1.91 4.24
C GLN A 243 -10.77 2.46 4.44
N GLU A 244 -10.55 3.27 5.46
CA GLU A 244 -9.21 3.80 5.79
C GLU A 244 -8.28 2.73 6.39
N GLN A 245 -8.84 1.65 6.92
CA GLN A 245 -8.11 0.64 7.69
C GLN A 245 -7.89 -0.68 6.93
N ILE A 246 -8.52 -0.87 5.76
CA ILE A 246 -8.44 -2.14 5.01
C ILE A 246 -7.03 -2.56 4.62
N PHE A 247 -6.09 -1.62 4.54
CA PHE A 247 -4.68 -1.88 4.26
C PHE A 247 -3.81 -1.99 5.53
N VAL A 248 -4.40 -1.84 6.72
CA VAL A 248 -3.70 -2.05 7.98
C VAL A 248 -3.57 -3.56 8.21
N PRO A 249 -2.37 -4.07 8.49
CA PRO A 249 -2.18 -5.49 8.76
C PRO A 249 -3.08 -5.99 9.89
N PHE A 250 -3.62 -7.20 9.74
CA PHE A 250 -4.54 -7.87 10.67
C PHE A 250 -5.91 -7.20 10.84
N PHE A 251 -6.16 -6.09 10.19
CA PHE A 251 -7.50 -5.51 10.16
C PHE A 251 -8.41 -6.34 9.25
N THR A 252 -9.53 -6.79 9.78
CA THR A 252 -10.55 -7.55 9.05
C THR A 252 -11.95 -7.32 9.60
N THR A 253 -12.92 -7.27 8.72
CA THR A 253 -14.34 -7.26 9.06
C THR A 253 -14.96 -8.67 8.95
N LYS A 254 -14.17 -9.67 8.56
CA LYS A 254 -14.59 -11.05 8.31
C LYS A 254 -14.24 -11.94 9.51
N LYS A 255 -15.12 -12.87 9.89
CA LYS A 255 -14.89 -13.79 11.02
C LYS A 255 -13.67 -14.72 10.83
N GLU A 256 -13.40 -15.16 9.61
CA GLU A 256 -12.30 -16.10 9.29
C GLU A 256 -11.16 -15.46 8.48
N GLY A 257 -11.15 -14.15 8.34
CA GLY A 257 -10.12 -13.42 7.59
C GLY A 257 -8.85 -13.22 8.40
N SER A 258 -7.67 -13.45 7.82
CA SER A 258 -6.37 -13.14 8.45
C SER A 258 -6.08 -11.63 8.53
N GLY A 259 -6.77 -10.80 7.73
CA GLY A 259 -6.56 -9.36 7.66
C GLY A 259 -5.21 -8.94 7.04
N ILE A 260 -4.47 -9.86 6.39
CA ILE A 260 -3.16 -9.52 5.82
C ILE A 260 -3.16 -9.39 4.29
N GLY A 261 -4.16 -9.90 3.60
CA GLY A 261 -4.15 -9.98 2.14
C GLY A 261 -3.92 -8.63 1.47
N LEU A 262 -4.69 -7.59 1.85
CA LEU A 262 -4.55 -6.25 1.29
C LEU A 262 -3.26 -5.55 1.73
N SER A 263 -2.77 -5.80 2.94
CA SER A 263 -1.48 -5.24 3.39
C SER A 263 -0.29 -5.86 2.66
N ILE A 264 -0.33 -7.17 2.37
CA ILE A 264 0.65 -7.84 1.50
C ILE A 264 0.55 -7.29 0.07
N SER A 265 -0.66 -7.14 -0.48
CA SER A 265 -0.86 -6.54 -1.81
C SER A 265 -0.24 -5.14 -1.89
N ARG A 266 -0.42 -4.32 -0.87
CA ARG A 266 0.18 -2.99 -0.79
C ARG A 266 1.70 -3.04 -0.71
N GLN A 267 2.25 -4.00 0.04
CA GLN A 267 3.71 -4.18 0.14
C GLN A 267 4.31 -4.65 -1.20
N ILE A 268 3.64 -5.57 -1.90
CA ILE A 268 4.05 -6.02 -3.22
C ILE A 268 4.05 -4.84 -4.20
N MET A 269 2.98 -4.05 -4.27
CA MET A 269 2.91 -2.89 -5.15
C MET A 269 4.02 -1.88 -4.85
N ARG A 270 4.28 -1.59 -3.58
CA ARG A 270 5.41 -0.73 -3.18
C ARG A 270 6.78 -1.26 -3.64
N ASN A 271 6.98 -2.58 -3.56
CA ASN A 271 8.22 -3.20 -4.04
C ASN A 271 8.34 -3.13 -5.57
N HIS A 272 7.25 -2.84 -6.28
CA HIS A 272 7.19 -2.64 -7.74
C HIS A 272 7.12 -1.16 -8.14
N ASP A 273 7.37 -0.23 -7.20
CA ASP A 273 7.26 1.21 -7.40
C ASP A 273 5.85 1.66 -7.85
N GLY A 274 4.85 0.81 -7.59
CA GLY A 274 3.45 1.02 -7.90
C GLY A 274 2.60 1.31 -6.67
N THR A 275 1.30 1.50 -6.90
CA THR A 275 0.32 1.75 -5.83
C THR A 275 -0.91 0.86 -5.96
N ILE A 276 -1.54 0.55 -4.83
CA ILE A 276 -2.88 -0.04 -4.75
C ILE A 276 -3.75 0.88 -3.90
N SER A 277 -4.95 1.17 -4.38
CA SER A 277 -5.93 2.01 -3.69
C SER A 277 -7.34 1.47 -3.82
N LEU A 278 -8.20 1.80 -2.85
CA LEU A 278 -9.64 1.64 -2.96
C LEU A 278 -10.19 2.90 -3.65
N LEU A 279 -10.58 2.77 -4.91
CA LEU A 279 -11.10 3.90 -5.69
C LEU A 279 -12.51 4.26 -5.22
N ARG A 280 -13.36 3.26 -4.99
CA ARG A 280 -14.69 3.42 -4.40
C ARG A 280 -15.21 2.11 -3.81
N SER A 281 -16.14 2.20 -2.88
CA SER A 281 -16.93 1.08 -2.39
C SER A 281 -18.28 1.61 -1.95
N ASP A 282 -19.30 1.32 -2.73
CA ASP A 282 -20.70 1.74 -2.54
C ASP A 282 -21.66 0.62 -2.91
N VAL A 283 -22.96 0.91 -2.89
CA VAL A 283 -24.02 -0.07 -3.18
C VAL A 283 -23.97 -0.63 -4.62
N ASN A 284 -23.27 0.03 -5.54
CA ASN A 284 -23.19 -0.42 -6.93
C ASN A 284 -21.98 -1.31 -7.13
N GLN A 285 -20.83 -0.93 -6.59
CA GLN A 285 -19.59 -1.72 -6.75
C GLN A 285 -18.47 -1.29 -5.80
N THR A 286 -17.55 -2.23 -5.58
CA THR A 286 -16.24 -1.98 -4.96
C THR A 286 -15.17 -2.07 -6.05
N VAL A 287 -14.29 -1.05 -6.15
CA VAL A 287 -13.24 -0.96 -7.15
C VAL A 287 -11.89 -0.74 -6.47
N PHE A 288 -10.98 -1.66 -6.70
CA PHE A 288 -9.56 -1.52 -6.37
C PHE A 288 -8.78 -1.15 -7.62
N GLU A 289 -7.89 -0.19 -7.51
CA GLU A 289 -7.03 0.28 -8.58
C GLU A 289 -5.57 -0.06 -8.25
N LEU A 290 -4.88 -0.66 -9.22
CA LEU A 290 -3.43 -0.92 -9.22
C LEU A 290 -2.80 -0.02 -10.27
N ARG A 291 -1.74 0.72 -9.91
CA ARG A 291 -0.97 1.57 -10.84
C ARG A 291 0.47 1.09 -10.90
N PHE A 292 0.97 0.89 -12.11
CA PHE A 292 2.35 0.53 -12.44
C PHE A 292 2.98 1.68 -13.22
N ARG A 293 4.22 2.02 -12.88
CA ARG A 293 5.03 3.02 -13.57
C ARG A 293 6.12 2.36 -14.40
#